data_2ca4f971309b9585b18346518db86ab1
#
_entry.id   2ca4f971309b9585b18346518db86ab1
#
_cell.length_a   1.000
_cell.length_b   1.000
_cell.length_c   1.000
_cell.angle_alpha   90.00
_cell.angle_beta   90.00
_cell.angle_gamma   90.00
#
_symmetry.space_group_name_H-M   'P 1'
#
loop_
_entity.id
_entity.type
_entity.pdbx_description
1 polymer ?
#
loop_
_entity_poly.entity_id
_entity_poly.type
_entity_poly.pdbx_seq_one_letter_code
_entity_poly.pdbx_strand_id
1 'polypeptide(L)'
;MKNLILLIRPHQWIKNLIVFLPVFFGGALLQWEAVYAGLITALAFSLTASSIYCLNDIVDVHDDRQHPVKCHRPMASGAVSITQGYILMGLMFVLSMTSTFLLHVRQVETASVIIFYWLLNIGYCLRLKRYAIIDVCVVAFGFVLRILAGGYATDIHLSKWIVLMTFLLMLFLSFAKRRDDVVKMNETGHAPRQNTIRYNLTFINQAITITASVTLVCYIMYTVSPETIANFHTDHLYLTSVFVLLGLLRYIQISVVDKKSGDPTKVMIHDRFMQLIVLAFGLAFLFIIYVFKNIQ
;
A
#
# COMPACT_ATOMS: atom_id res chain seq x y z
N MET A 1 26.57 5.98 -9.48
CA MET A 1 25.84 5.75 -8.19
C MET A 1 24.47 6.42 -8.16
N LYS A 2 24.30 7.70 -8.49
CA LYS A 2 22.99 8.40 -8.46
C LYS A 2 21.88 7.68 -9.25
N ASN A 3 22.17 7.17 -10.44
CA ASN A 3 21.19 6.49 -11.30
C ASN A 3 20.75 5.12 -10.75
N LEU A 4 21.61 4.40 -10.02
CA LEU A 4 21.26 3.15 -9.33
C LEU A 4 20.31 3.43 -8.15
N ILE A 5 20.55 4.52 -7.39
CA ILE A 5 19.67 4.94 -6.30
C ILE A 5 18.28 5.35 -6.86
N LEU A 6 18.25 6.05 -8.01
CA LEU A 6 16.98 6.38 -8.66
C LEU A 6 16.19 5.14 -9.10
N LEU A 7 16.89 4.07 -9.51
CA LEU A 7 16.27 2.81 -9.95
C LEU A 7 15.59 2.05 -8.79
N ILE A 8 16.19 2.02 -7.61
CA ILE A 8 15.60 1.37 -6.41
C ILE A 8 14.47 2.17 -5.78
N ARG A 9 14.25 3.43 -6.21
CA ARG A 9 13.12 4.31 -5.81
C ARG A 9 12.90 4.45 -4.29
N PRO A 10 13.87 4.97 -3.50
CA PRO A 10 13.72 5.07 -2.03
C PRO A 10 12.51 5.88 -1.59
N HIS A 11 12.07 6.88 -2.38
CA HIS A 11 10.88 7.68 -2.11
C HIS A 11 9.57 6.85 -2.05
N GLN A 12 9.57 5.62 -2.60
CA GLN A 12 8.44 4.70 -2.53
C GLN A 12 8.44 3.83 -1.25
N TRP A 13 9.54 3.85 -0.47
CA TRP A 13 9.65 3.03 0.74
C TRP A 13 8.65 3.42 1.82
N ILE A 14 8.19 4.68 1.82
CA ILE A 14 7.14 5.15 2.71
C ILE A 14 5.86 4.27 2.66
N LYS A 15 5.57 3.66 1.52
CA LYS A 15 4.42 2.75 1.36
C LYS A 15 4.55 1.46 2.18
N ASN A 16 5.77 1.10 2.56
CA ASN A 16 6.02 -0.10 3.35
C ASN A 16 5.84 0.13 4.86
N LEU A 17 5.64 1.40 5.29
CA LEU A 17 5.24 1.70 6.67
C LEU A 17 3.90 1.08 7.04
N ILE A 18 3.09 0.66 6.08
CA ILE A 18 1.84 -0.09 6.34
C ILE A 18 2.09 -1.42 7.07
N VAL A 19 3.32 -1.95 7.05
CA VAL A 19 3.77 -3.07 7.88
C VAL A 19 3.54 -2.81 9.37
N PHE A 20 3.49 -1.55 9.81
CA PHE A 20 3.23 -1.15 11.20
C PHE A 20 1.75 -1.15 11.59
N LEU A 21 0.82 -1.37 10.66
CA LEU A 21 -0.61 -1.42 11.01
C LEU A 21 -0.93 -2.46 12.09
N PRO A 22 -0.33 -3.68 12.09
CA PRO A 22 -0.51 -4.62 13.20
C PRO A 22 -0.08 -4.04 14.55
N VAL A 23 1.06 -3.35 14.60
CA VAL A 23 1.59 -2.73 15.82
C VAL A 23 0.67 -1.61 16.31
N PHE A 24 0.17 -0.79 15.38
CA PHE A 24 -0.77 0.30 15.68
C PHE A 24 -2.11 -0.23 16.19
N PHE A 25 -2.77 -1.08 15.41
CA PHE A 25 -4.08 -1.65 15.75
C PHE A 25 -4.02 -2.75 16.82
N GLY A 26 -2.84 -3.26 17.14
CA GLY A 26 -2.60 -4.17 18.28
C GLY A 26 -2.28 -3.46 19.58
N GLY A 27 -2.18 -2.11 19.57
CA GLY A 27 -1.83 -1.32 20.77
C GLY A 27 -0.38 -1.53 21.25
N ALA A 28 0.52 -2.01 20.38
CA ALA A 28 1.89 -2.38 20.74
C ALA A 28 2.93 -1.30 20.36
N LEU A 29 2.52 -0.06 20.10
CA LEU A 29 3.44 1.03 19.71
C LEU A 29 4.49 1.37 20.78
N LEU A 30 4.21 1.07 22.06
CA LEU A 30 5.15 1.31 23.16
C LEU A 30 6.04 0.09 23.45
N GLN A 31 5.86 -1.01 22.74
CA GLN A 31 6.67 -2.22 22.90
C GLN A 31 7.85 -2.16 21.90
N TRP A 32 9.07 -2.00 22.46
CA TRP A 32 10.26 -1.86 21.64
C TRP A 32 10.52 -3.03 20.69
N GLU A 33 10.26 -4.25 21.14
CA GLU A 33 10.44 -5.47 20.33
C GLU A 33 9.52 -5.47 19.09
N ALA A 34 8.25 -5.07 19.25
CA ALA A 34 7.30 -4.97 18.14
C ALA A 34 7.71 -3.86 17.15
N VAL A 35 8.17 -2.72 17.66
CA VAL A 35 8.65 -1.61 16.81
C VAL A 35 9.91 -2.04 16.05
N TYR A 36 10.88 -2.69 16.71
CA TYR A 36 12.08 -3.21 16.07
C TYR A 36 11.76 -4.20 14.96
N ALA A 37 10.91 -5.22 15.24
CA ALA A 37 10.50 -6.20 14.26
C ALA A 37 9.76 -5.55 13.06
N GLY A 38 8.91 -4.55 13.33
CA GLY A 38 8.25 -3.75 12.32
C GLY A 38 9.24 -3.00 11.43
N LEU A 39 10.29 -2.39 11.99
CA LEU A 39 11.35 -1.69 11.24
C LEU A 39 12.12 -2.64 10.31
N ILE A 40 12.54 -3.80 10.83
CA ILE A 40 13.24 -4.82 10.03
C ILE A 40 12.34 -5.31 8.90
N THR A 41 11.07 -5.58 9.17
CA THR A 41 10.12 -6.05 8.15
C THR A 41 9.84 -4.95 7.10
N ALA A 42 9.72 -3.70 7.50
CA ALA A 42 9.56 -2.58 6.58
C ALA A 42 10.80 -2.39 5.69
N LEU A 43 12.01 -2.58 6.23
CA LEU A 43 13.25 -2.59 5.46
C LEU A 43 13.25 -3.76 4.45
N ALA A 44 12.95 -4.99 4.88
CA ALA A 44 12.89 -6.16 4.04
C ALA A 44 11.92 -5.97 2.86
N PHE A 45 10.70 -5.47 3.14
CA PHE A 45 9.74 -5.13 2.08
C PHE A 45 10.23 -4.02 1.15
N SER A 46 10.95 -3.02 1.68
CA SER A 46 11.50 -1.92 0.87
C SER A 46 12.54 -2.41 -0.10
N LEU A 47 13.42 -3.30 0.34
CA LEU A 47 14.42 -3.95 -0.49
C LEU A 47 13.78 -4.86 -1.55
N THR A 48 12.79 -5.69 -1.16
CA THR A 48 12.04 -6.52 -2.10
C THR A 48 11.28 -5.68 -3.14
N ALA A 49 10.62 -4.60 -2.72
CA ALA A 49 9.93 -3.69 -3.65
C ALA A 49 10.93 -3.03 -4.62
N SER A 50 12.12 -2.68 -4.15
CA SER A 50 13.20 -2.14 -4.99
C SER A 50 13.68 -3.15 -6.03
N SER A 51 13.80 -4.44 -5.65
CA SER A 51 14.06 -5.55 -6.59
C SER A 51 13.00 -5.59 -7.71
N ILE A 52 11.72 -5.49 -7.34
CA ILE A 52 10.61 -5.49 -8.32
C ILE A 52 10.61 -4.22 -9.19
N TYR A 53 11.00 -3.05 -8.68
CA TYR A 53 11.12 -1.85 -9.51
C TYR A 53 12.21 -2.01 -10.58
N CYS A 54 13.34 -2.66 -10.24
CA CYS A 54 14.37 -3.00 -11.22
C CYS A 54 13.79 -3.90 -12.33
N LEU A 55 13.07 -4.97 -11.97
CA LEU A 55 12.43 -5.86 -12.94
C LEU A 55 11.42 -5.12 -13.81
N ASN A 56 10.58 -4.28 -13.22
CA ASN A 56 9.59 -3.52 -13.98
C ASN A 56 10.22 -2.60 -15.01
N ASP A 57 11.31 -1.91 -14.64
CA ASP A 57 12.02 -1.03 -15.58
C ASP A 57 12.79 -1.83 -16.67
N ILE A 58 13.22 -3.06 -16.38
CA ILE A 58 13.79 -3.98 -17.40
C ILE A 58 12.71 -4.40 -18.40
N VAL A 59 11.55 -4.86 -17.90
CA VAL A 59 10.45 -5.35 -18.76
C VAL A 59 9.86 -4.23 -19.63
N ASP A 60 9.74 -3.04 -19.06
CA ASP A 60 9.09 -1.89 -19.72
C ASP A 60 10.08 -1.01 -20.52
N VAL A 61 11.36 -1.36 -20.63
CA VAL A 61 12.40 -0.49 -21.20
C VAL A 61 12.06 0.04 -22.61
N HIS A 62 11.46 -0.77 -23.46
CA HIS A 62 11.11 -0.37 -24.84
C HIS A 62 9.93 0.62 -24.85
N ASP A 63 8.88 0.32 -24.06
CA ASP A 63 7.72 1.18 -23.96
C ASP A 63 8.07 2.51 -23.26
N ASP A 64 8.90 2.45 -22.24
CA ASP A 64 9.36 3.63 -21.48
C ASP A 64 10.21 4.58 -22.36
N ARG A 65 11.00 4.08 -23.31
CA ARG A 65 11.76 4.91 -24.27
C ARG A 65 10.86 5.76 -25.16
N GLN A 66 9.69 5.28 -25.50
CA GLN A 66 8.72 5.97 -26.35
C GLN A 66 7.79 6.91 -25.57
N HIS A 67 7.80 6.81 -24.22
CA HIS A 67 6.91 7.57 -23.39
C HIS A 67 7.48 8.97 -23.06
N PRO A 68 6.71 10.09 -23.22
CA PRO A 68 7.24 11.45 -23.08
C PRO A 68 7.88 11.78 -21.74
N VAL A 69 7.46 11.11 -20.64
CA VAL A 69 8.00 11.35 -19.30
C VAL A 69 8.92 10.24 -18.85
N LYS A 70 8.58 8.97 -19.16
CA LYS A 70 9.32 7.81 -18.66
C LYS A 70 10.63 7.55 -19.39
N CYS A 71 10.86 8.17 -20.56
CA CYS A 71 12.14 8.11 -21.30
C CYS A 71 13.32 8.59 -20.46
N HIS A 72 13.08 9.41 -19.43
CA HIS A 72 14.12 9.87 -18.50
C HIS A 72 14.45 8.87 -17.38
N ARG A 73 13.77 7.71 -17.31
CA ARG A 73 14.12 6.65 -16.33
C ARG A 73 15.52 6.12 -16.60
N PRO A 74 16.28 5.70 -15.56
CA PRO A 74 17.68 5.30 -15.70
C PRO A 74 17.96 4.25 -16.77
N MET A 75 17.06 3.27 -16.94
CA MET A 75 17.22 2.23 -17.97
C MET A 75 16.74 2.69 -19.35
N ALA A 76 15.62 3.40 -19.41
CA ALA A 76 15.07 3.91 -20.67
C ALA A 76 16.05 4.89 -21.34
N SER A 77 16.70 5.77 -20.54
CA SER A 77 17.71 6.73 -20.99
C SER A 77 19.07 6.09 -21.32
N GLY A 78 19.28 4.80 -21.00
CA GLY A 78 20.57 4.12 -21.19
C GLY A 78 21.62 4.40 -20.09
N ALA A 79 21.26 5.19 -19.06
CA ALA A 79 22.18 5.52 -17.96
C ALA A 79 22.50 4.30 -17.03
N VAL A 80 21.67 3.26 -17.06
CA VAL A 80 21.89 1.97 -16.41
C VAL A 80 21.60 0.86 -17.43
N SER A 81 22.53 -0.10 -17.55
CA SER A 81 22.36 -1.23 -18.45
C SER A 81 21.38 -2.27 -17.89
N ILE A 82 20.78 -3.09 -18.77
CA ILE A 82 19.88 -4.18 -18.38
C ILE A 82 20.59 -5.17 -17.45
N THR A 83 21.86 -5.48 -17.71
CA THR A 83 22.68 -6.36 -16.86
C THR A 83 22.85 -5.79 -15.45
N GLN A 84 23.16 -4.50 -15.33
CA GLN A 84 23.23 -3.82 -14.02
C GLN A 84 21.89 -3.88 -13.30
N GLY A 85 20.79 -3.76 -14.02
CA GLY A 85 19.45 -3.89 -13.47
C GLY A 85 19.16 -5.28 -12.87
N TYR A 86 19.53 -6.36 -13.58
CA TYR A 86 19.39 -7.72 -13.06
C TYR A 86 20.28 -7.96 -11.83
N ILE A 87 21.53 -7.49 -11.84
CA ILE A 87 22.42 -7.57 -10.67
C ILE A 87 21.82 -6.85 -9.48
N LEU A 88 21.34 -5.61 -9.67
CA LEU A 88 20.74 -4.84 -8.59
C LEU A 88 19.45 -5.47 -8.08
N MET A 89 18.62 -6.04 -8.98
CA MET A 89 17.42 -6.81 -8.63
C MET A 89 17.77 -7.97 -7.68
N GLY A 90 18.76 -8.78 -8.06
CA GLY A 90 19.22 -9.92 -7.24
C GLY A 90 19.80 -9.47 -5.91
N LEU A 91 20.65 -8.44 -5.91
CA LEU A 91 21.25 -7.87 -4.70
C LEU A 91 20.19 -7.39 -3.71
N MET A 92 19.20 -6.61 -4.18
CA MET A 92 18.12 -6.09 -3.32
C MET A 92 17.29 -7.24 -2.72
N PHE A 93 17.01 -8.30 -3.50
CA PHE A 93 16.27 -9.44 -2.99
C PHE A 93 17.08 -10.24 -1.97
N VAL A 94 18.35 -10.50 -2.21
CA VAL A 94 19.24 -11.19 -1.25
C VAL A 94 19.35 -10.37 0.05
N LEU A 95 19.57 -9.05 -0.03
CA LEU A 95 19.61 -8.18 1.15
C LEU A 95 18.28 -8.17 1.90
N SER A 96 17.15 -8.26 1.20
CA SER A 96 15.84 -8.40 1.84
C SER A 96 15.76 -9.72 2.64
N MET A 97 16.13 -10.84 2.03
CA MET A 97 16.09 -12.14 2.70
C MET A 97 17.06 -12.21 3.87
N THR A 98 18.26 -11.66 3.74
CA THR A 98 19.23 -11.60 4.86
C THR A 98 18.72 -10.74 6.01
N SER A 99 17.99 -9.65 5.74
CA SER A 99 17.43 -8.83 6.80
C SER A 99 16.37 -9.56 7.64
N THR A 100 15.67 -10.57 7.09
CA THR A 100 14.71 -11.35 7.87
C THR A 100 15.35 -12.22 8.96
N PHE A 101 16.66 -12.55 8.85
CA PHE A 101 17.38 -13.25 9.91
C PHE A 101 17.58 -12.41 11.19
N LEU A 102 17.36 -11.09 11.12
CA LEU A 102 17.37 -10.21 12.29
C LEU A 102 16.07 -10.26 13.10
N LEU A 103 15.03 -10.95 12.59
CA LEU A 103 13.79 -11.16 13.32
C LEU A 103 13.96 -12.28 14.36
N HIS A 104 13.37 -12.11 15.53
CA HIS A 104 13.44 -13.10 16.60
C HIS A 104 12.26 -14.07 16.58
N VAL A 105 11.14 -13.70 15.95
CA VAL A 105 9.90 -14.47 15.95
C VAL A 105 9.44 -14.69 14.51
N ARG A 106 8.94 -15.89 14.23
CA ARG A 106 8.30 -16.30 12.95
C ARG A 106 9.04 -15.84 11.69
N GLN A 107 10.36 -16.02 11.70
CA GLN A 107 11.23 -15.65 10.57
C GLN A 107 10.80 -16.31 9.26
N VAL A 108 10.49 -17.62 9.34
CA VAL A 108 10.14 -18.43 8.15
C VAL A 108 8.83 -17.97 7.54
N GLU A 109 7.81 -17.71 8.38
CA GLU A 109 6.50 -17.24 7.92
C GLU A 109 6.63 -15.84 7.28
N THR A 110 7.38 -14.93 7.94
CA THR A 110 7.65 -13.59 7.41
C THR A 110 8.39 -13.64 6.08
N ALA A 111 9.45 -14.44 5.99
CA ALA A 111 10.21 -14.64 4.75
C ALA A 111 9.34 -15.25 3.65
N SER A 112 8.50 -16.24 3.98
CA SER A 112 7.58 -16.89 3.03
C SER A 112 6.59 -15.90 2.42
N VAL A 113 6.04 -14.99 3.23
CA VAL A 113 5.14 -13.93 2.74
C VAL A 113 5.87 -12.97 1.82
N ILE A 114 7.12 -12.60 2.15
CA ILE A 114 7.94 -11.71 1.31
C ILE A 114 8.30 -12.38 -0.02
N ILE A 115 8.65 -13.66 0.00
CA ILE A 115 8.92 -14.45 -1.22
C ILE A 115 7.65 -14.53 -2.07
N PHE A 116 6.50 -14.81 -1.47
CA PHE A 116 5.23 -14.86 -2.20
C PHE A 116 4.88 -13.50 -2.82
N TYR A 117 5.09 -12.40 -2.08
CA TYR A 117 4.95 -11.04 -2.61
C TYR A 117 5.86 -10.81 -3.82
N TRP A 118 7.12 -11.24 -3.76
CA TRP A 118 8.08 -11.11 -4.84
C TRP A 118 7.65 -11.89 -6.10
N LEU A 119 7.25 -13.15 -5.94
CA LEU A 119 6.76 -13.99 -7.04
C LEU A 119 5.47 -13.42 -7.67
N LEU A 120 4.51 -12.98 -6.84
CA LEU A 120 3.29 -12.34 -7.32
C LEU A 120 3.58 -11.10 -8.17
N ASN A 121 4.54 -10.27 -7.74
CA ASN A 121 4.90 -9.06 -8.46
C ASN A 121 5.74 -9.35 -9.72
N ILE A 122 6.51 -10.43 -9.78
CA ILE A 122 7.10 -10.90 -11.04
C ILE A 122 5.98 -11.22 -12.03
N GLY A 123 5.00 -12.03 -11.64
CA GLY A 123 3.83 -12.32 -12.48
C GLY A 123 3.07 -11.05 -12.90
N TYR A 124 2.96 -10.08 -11.99
CA TYR A 124 2.38 -8.78 -12.27
C TYR A 124 3.14 -8.01 -13.36
N CYS A 125 4.46 -7.88 -13.23
CA CYS A 125 5.30 -7.18 -14.20
C CYS A 125 5.26 -7.83 -15.59
N LEU A 126 5.24 -9.18 -15.64
CA LEU A 126 5.28 -9.92 -16.89
C LEU A 126 3.93 -9.91 -17.63
N ARG A 127 2.81 -10.13 -16.92
CA ARG A 127 1.52 -10.36 -17.59
C ARG A 127 0.31 -9.76 -16.89
N LEU A 128 0.17 -9.90 -15.55
CA LEU A 128 -1.09 -9.61 -14.85
C LEU A 128 -1.49 -8.13 -14.92
N LYS A 129 -0.54 -7.20 -15.04
CA LYS A 129 -0.78 -5.76 -15.19
C LYS A 129 -1.56 -5.39 -16.46
N ARG A 130 -1.70 -6.31 -17.44
CA ARG A 130 -2.45 -6.08 -18.68
C ARG A 130 -3.95 -6.36 -18.54
N TYR A 131 -4.36 -7.07 -17.49
CA TYR A 131 -5.77 -7.43 -17.28
C TYR A 131 -6.43 -6.43 -16.33
N ALA A 132 -7.52 -5.81 -16.80
CA ALA A 132 -8.34 -4.93 -15.96
C ALA A 132 -8.90 -5.71 -14.76
N ILE A 133 -9.11 -5.02 -13.64
CA ILE A 133 -9.52 -5.56 -12.34
C ILE A 133 -8.39 -6.36 -11.68
N ILE A 134 -7.77 -7.33 -12.38
CA ILE A 134 -6.66 -8.11 -11.82
C ILE A 134 -5.49 -7.21 -11.45
N ASP A 135 -5.20 -6.18 -12.26
CA ASP A 135 -4.11 -5.23 -11.99
C ASP A 135 -4.30 -4.51 -10.65
N VAL A 136 -5.50 -4.05 -10.34
CA VAL A 136 -5.79 -3.37 -9.07
C VAL A 136 -5.90 -4.35 -7.90
N CYS A 137 -6.43 -5.56 -8.13
CA CYS A 137 -6.48 -6.61 -7.12
C CYS A 137 -5.08 -7.07 -6.68
N VAL A 138 -4.15 -7.28 -7.61
CA VAL A 138 -2.76 -7.67 -7.27
C VAL A 138 -2.07 -6.57 -6.47
N VAL A 139 -2.27 -5.29 -6.83
CA VAL A 139 -1.74 -4.18 -6.05
C VAL A 139 -2.32 -4.16 -4.64
N ALA A 140 -3.65 -4.29 -4.49
CA ALA A 140 -4.31 -4.32 -3.19
C ALA A 140 -3.85 -5.51 -2.34
N PHE A 141 -3.73 -6.69 -2.94
CA PHE A 141 -3.24 -7.89 -2.26
C PHE A 141 -1.78 -7.76 -1.83
N GLY A 142 -0.95 -7.07 -2.61
CA GLY A 142 0.41 -6.73 -2.21
C GLY A 142 0.49 -5.92 -0.90
N PHE A 143 -0.50 -5.08 -0.59
CA PHE A 143 -0.60 -4.39 0.69
C PHE A 143 -1.09 -5.32 1.81
N VAL A 144 -1.98 -6.26 1.52
CA VAL A 144 -2.36 -7.31 2.48
C VAL A 144 -1.14 -8.14 2.89
N LEU A 145 -0.28 -8.53 1.94
CA LEU A 145 0.94 -9.26 2.26
C LEU A 145 1.88 -8.47 3.18
N ARG A 146 1.92 -7.14 3.05
CA ARG A 146 2.70 -6.29 3.97
C ARG A 146 2.20 -6.36 5.41
N ILE A 147 0.89 -6.24 5.62
CA ILE A 147 0.33 -6.33 6.97
C ILE A 147 0.44 -7.75 7.54
N LEU A 148 0.29 -8.79 6.72
CA LEU A 148 0.50 -10.18 7.16
C LEU A 148 1.94 -10.41 7.63
N ALA A 149 2.93 -9.94 6.86
CA ALA A 149 4.33 -10.03 7.28
C ALA A 149 4.60 -9.23 8.56
N GLY A 150 4.00 -8.03 8.69
CA GLY A 150 4.07 -7.25 9.94
C GLY A 150 3.49 -8.00 11.12
N GLY A 151 2.32 -8.64 10.97
CA GLY A 151 1.69 -9.45 12.00
C GLY A 151 2.54 -10.64 12.42
N TYR A 152 3.09 -11.39 11.46
CA TYR A 152 4.01 -12.51 11.77
C TYR A 152 5.28 -12.03 12.47
N ALA A 153 5.93 -11.00 11.94
CA ALA A 153 7.19 -10.52 12.50
C ALA A 153 7.07 -9.97 13.92
N THR A 154 5.89 -9.45 14.30
CA THR A 154 5.61 -8.89 15.62
C THR A 154 4.83 -9.82 16.54
N ASP A 155 4.51 -11.03 16.08
CA ASP A 155 3.63 -12.02 16.74
C ASP A 155 2.25 -11.46 17.13
N ILE A 156 1.77 -10.44 16.38
CA ILE A 156 0.46 -9.85 16.62
C ILE A 156 -0.57 -10.52 15.71
N HIS A 157 -1.59 -11.12 16.34
CA HIS A 157 -2.69 -11.74 15.61
C HIS A 157 -3.50 -10.68 14.86
N LEU A 158 -3.70 -10.88 13.55
CA LEU A 158 -4.49 -9.99 12.71
C LEU A 158 -5.95 -10.46 12.66
N SER A 159 -6.86 -9.58 13.02
CA SER A 159 -8.28 -9.84 12.83
C SER A 159 -8.61 -9.96 11.33
N LYS A 160 -9.60 -10.79 11.01
CA LYS A 160 -10.10 -10.93 9.63
C LYS A 160 -10.57 -9.60 9.05
N TRP A 161 -11.09 -8.72 9.89
CA TRP A 161 -11.57 -7.40 9.51
C TRP A 161 -10.45 -6.46 9.03
N ILE A 162 -9.30 -6.44 9.74
CA ILE A 162 -8.13 -5.62 9.33
C ILE A 162 -7.61 -6.07 7.96
N VAL A 163 -7.52 -7.38 7.73
CA VAL A 163 -7.07 -7.94 6.45
C VAL A 163 -8.01 -7.54 5.32
N LEU A 164 -9.32 -7.73 5.51
CA LEU A 164 -10.34 -7.39 4.51
C LEU A 164 -10.41 -5.88 4.26
N MET A 165 -10.39 -5.07 5.31
CA MET A 165 -10.40 -3.60 5.24
C MET A 165 -9.18 -3.08 4.49
N THR A 166 -7.99 -3.64 4.75
CA THR A 166 -6.77 -3.25 4.03
C THR A 166 -6.89 -3.56 2.54
N PHE A 167 -7.38 -4.75 2.18
CA PHE A 167 -7.60 -5.10 0.78
C PHE A 167 -8.55 -4.12 0.10
N LEU A 168 -9.71 -3.86 0.72
CA LEU A 168 -10.76 -2.99 0.16
C LEU A 168 -10.32 -1.53 0.07
N LEU A 169 -9.64 -1.01 1.09
CA LEU A 169 -9.10 0.35 1.08
C LEU A 169 -8.06 0.52 -0.04
N MET A 170 -7.15 -0.45 -0.20
CA MET A 170 -6.15 -0.39 -1.26
C MET A 170 -6.76 -0.59 -2.65
N LEU A 171 -7.83 -1.36 -2.75
CA LEU A 171 -8.60 -1.51 -3.97
C LEU A 171 -9.31 -0.18 -4.36
N PHE A 172 -9.93 0.49 -3.38
CA PHE A 172 -10.51 1.82 -3.51
C PHE A 172 -9.49 2.84 -4.03
N LEU A 173 -8.32 2.94 -3.40
CA LEU A 173 -7.25 3.85 -3.80
C LEU A 173 -6.69 3.51 -5.20
N SER A 174 -6.64 2.22 -5.54
CA SER A 174 -6.21 1.75 -6.85
C SER A 174 -7.22 2.13 -7.94
N PHE A 175 -8.53 1.98 -7.69
CA PHE A 175 -9.56 2.43 -8.63
C PHE A 175 -9.56 3.95 -8.80
N ALA A 176 -9.37 4.73 -7.73
CA ALA A 176 -9.25 6.17 -7.83
C ALA A 176 -8.07 6.58 -8.74
N LYS A 177 -6.93 5.87 -8.64
CA LYS A 177 -5.80 6.07 -9.57
C LYS A 177 -6.15 5.69 -11.02
N ARG A 178 -6.92 4.61 -11.24
CA ARG A 178 -7.39 4.24 -12.59
C ARG A 178 -8.35 5.27 -13.16
N ARG A 179 -9.14 5.93 -12.30
CA ARG A 179 -10.00 7.02 -12.72
C ARG A 179 -9.23 8.14 -13.39
N ASP A 180 -8.10 8.55 -12.81
CA ASP A 180 -7.23 9.57 -13.42
C ASP A 180 -6.62 9.10 -14.76
N ASP A 181 -6.26 7.82 -14.84
CA ASP A 181 -5.78 7.24 -16.11
C ASP A 181 -6.86 7.32 -17.20
N VAL A 182 -8.15 7.06 -16.88
CA VAL A 182 -9.28 7.17 -17.82
C VAL A 182 -9.58 8.63 -18.17
N VAL A 183 -9.54 9.56 -17.20
CA VAL A 183 -9.70 10.99 -17.48
C VAL A 183 -8.65 11.46 -18.49
N LYS A 184 -7.38 11.10 -18.27
CA LYS A 184 -6.29 11.42 -19.20
C LYS A 184 -6.49 10.81 -20.58
N MET A 185 -6.93 9.54 -20.64
CA MET A 185 -7.24 8.89 -21.92
C MET A 185 -8.32 9.65 -22.67
N ASN A 186 -9.38 10.10 -22.00
CA ASN A 186 -10.47 10.87 -22.62
C ASN A 186 -10.04 12.26 -23.10
N GLU A 187 -9.07 12.89 -22.39
CA GLU A 187 -8.56 14.22 -22.74
C GLU A 187 -7.50 14.17 -23.86
N THR A 188 -6.64 13.13 -23.87
CA THR A 188 -5.49 13.06 -24.77
C THR A 188 -5.69 12.12 -25.96
N GLY A 189 -6.72 11.27 -25.93
CA GLY A 189 -6.93 10.21 -26.91
C GLY A 189 -5.97 9.01 -26.75
N HIS A 190 -5.02 9.07 -25.82
CA HIS A 190 -4.03 8.01 -25.60
C HIS A 190 -4.18 7.36 -24.24
N ALA A 191 -4.28 6.02 -24.22
CA ALA A 191 -4.36 5.26 -22.97
C ALA A 191 -3.00 5.25 -22.24
N PRO A 192 -2.90 5.75 -20.99
CA PRO A 192 -1.65 5.73 -20.21
C PRO A 192 -1.14 4.30 -19.91
N ARG A 193 -2.03 3.31 -20.01
CA ARG A 193 -1.76 1.87 -19.84
C ARG A 193 -2.61 1.05 -20.78
N GLN A 194 -2.13 -0.12 -21.19
CA GLN A 194 -2.85 -1.02 -22.09
C GLN A 194 -4.24 -1.43 -21.54
N ASN A 195 -4.37 -1.63 -20.24
CA ASN A 195 -5.65 -2.02 -19.62
C ASN A 195 -6.62 -0.86 -19.38
N THR A 196 -6.20 0.40 -19.56
CA THR A 196 -7.06 1.58 -19.35
C THR A 196 -8.26 1.57 -20.30
N ILE A 197 -8.11 1.04 -21.52
CA ILE A 197 -9.19 0.92 -22.51
C ILE A 197 -10.37 0.03 -22.05
N ARG A 198 -10.17 -0.83 -21.05
CA ARG A 198 -11.20 -1.71 -20.47
C ARG A 198 -11.98 -1.04 -19.33
N TYR A 199 -11.67 0.22 -19.02
CA TYR A 199 -12.32 1.00 -17.99
C TYR A 199 -13.06 2.19 -18.61
N ASN A 200 -14.21 2.55 -18.02
CA ASN A 200 -14.89 3.82 -18.26
C ASN A 200 -15.19 4.52 -16.93
N LEU A 201 -15.52 5.80 -16.97
CA LEU A 201 -15.77 6.60 -15.77
C LEU A 201 -16.96 6.09 -14.96
N THR A 202 -18.02 5.59 -15.63
CA THR A 202 -19.19 5.05 -14.94
C THR A 202 -18.83 3.83 -14.11
N PHE A 203 -18.17 2.84 -14.70
CA PHE A 203 -17.71 1.64 -13.99
C PHE A 203 -16.80 1.99 -12.82
N ILE A 204 -15.79 2.85 -13.05
CA ILE A 204 -14.82 3.18 -12.01
C ILE A 204 -15.47 3.95 -10.86
N ASN A 205 -16.38 4.90 -11.13
CA ASN A 205 -17.08 5.62 -10.08
C ASN A 205 -17.92 4.66 -9.22
N GLN A 206 -18.61 3.68 -9.83
CA GLN A 206 -19.33 2.65 -9.10
C GLN A 206 -18.38 1.77 -8.27
N ALA A 207 -17.25 1.33 -8.84
CA ALA A 207 -16.25 0.54 -8.13
C ALA A 207 -15.65 1.28 -6.93
N ILE A 208 -15.37 2.59 -7.07
CA ILE A 208 -14.92 3.48 -5.99
C ILE A 208 -15.97 3.53 -4.89
N THR A 209 -17.25 3.76 -5.24
CA THR A 209 -18.34 3.86 -4.26
C THR A 209 -18.52 2.53 -3.52
N ILE A 210 -18.59 1.41 -4.23
CA ILE A 210 -18.74 0.08 -3.61
C ILE A 210 -17.59 -0.21 -2.66
N THR A 211 -16.35 -0.04 -3.12
CA THR A 211 -15.17 -0.35 -2.29
C THR A 211 -15.06 0.58 -1.08
N ALA A 212 -15.38 1.87 -1.21
CA ALA A 212 -15.43 2.80 -0.09
C ALA A 212 -16.50 2.41 0.94
N SER A 213 -17.72 2.12 0.49
CA SER A 213 -18.83 1.74 1.38
C SER A 213 -18.53 0.47 2.15
N VAL A 214 -18.04 -0.57 1.46
CA VAL A 214 -17.71 -1.84 2.12
C VAL A 214 -16.50 -1.67 3.05
N THR A 215 -15.51 -0.83 2.71
CA THR A 215 -14.38 -0.50 3.61
C THR A 215 -14.89 0.11 4.92
N LEU A 216 -15.82 1.06 4.84
CA LEU A 216 -16.41 1.69 6.04
C LEU A 216 -17.15 0.67 6.89
N VAL A 217 -17.98 -0.18 6.27
CA VAL A 217 -18.70 -1.25 6.99
C VAL A 217 -17.72 -2.20 7.67
N CYS A 218 -16.67 -2.65 6.97
CA CYS A 218 -15.65 -3.51 7.57
C CYS A 218 -14.92 -2.84 8.75
N TYR A 219 -14.69 -1.52 8.68
CA TYR A 219 -14.11 -0.78 9.79
C TYR A 219 -15.05 -0.75 11.00
N ILE A 220 -16.34 -0.43 10.80
CA ILE A 220 -17.33 -0.43 11.86
C ILE A 220 -17.43 -1.83 12.50
N MET A 221 -17.52 -2.88 11.68
CA MET A 221 -17.56 -4.27 12.17
C MET A 221 -16.30 -4.65 12.97
N TYR A 222 -15.12 -4.15 12.55
CA TYR A 222 -13.89 -4.32 13.34
C TYR A 222 -14.01 -3.67 14.72
N THR A 223 -14.49 -2.41 14.78
CA THR A 223 -14.54 -1.66 16.04
C THR A 223 -15.53 -2.22 17.05
N VAL A 224 -16.61 -2.88 16.59
CA VAL A 224 -17.64 -3.48 17.44
C VAL A 224 -17.47 -4.99 17.63
N SER A 225 -16.41 -5.59 17.04
CA SER A 225 -16.20 -7.03 17.18
C SER A 225 -15.82 -7.42 18.62
N PRO A 226 -16.31 -8.56 19.15
CA PRO A 226 -15.98 -9.03 20.48
C PRO A 226 -14.46 -9.15 20.72
N GLU A 227 -13.72 -9.56 19.69
CA GLU A 227 -12.27 -9.69 19.72
C GLU A 227 -11.59 -8.32 19.96
N THR A 228 -12.04 -7.28 19.25
CA THR A 228 -11.49 -5.92 19.38
C THR A 228 -11.84 -5.32 20.75
N ILE A 229 -13.09 -5.49 21.21
CA ILE A 229 -13.53 -5.02 22.53
C ILE A 229 -12.73 -5.72 23.64
N ALA A 230 -12.52 -7.03 23.54
CA ALA A 230 -11.73 -7.77 24.51
C ALA A 230 -10.26 -7.32 24.55
N ASN A 231 -9.66 -7.03 23.38
CA ASN A 231 -8.25 -6.59 23.29
C ASN A 231 -8.02 -5.21 23.89
N PHE A 232 -8.94 -4.27 23.65
CA PHE A 232 -8.80 -2.87 24.07
C PHE A 232 -9.56 -2.53 25.35
N HIS A 233 -10.39 -3.44 25.86
CA HIS A 233 -11.25 -3.24 27.02
C HIS A 233 -12.14 -1.98 26.92
N THR A 234 -12.60 -1.66 25.71
CA THR A 234 -13.50 -0.52 25.42
C THR A 234 -14.38 -0.84 24.22
N ASP A 235 -15.63 -0.41 24.28
CA ASP A 235 -16.59 -0.50 23.18
C ASP A 235 -16.73 0.81 22.38
N HIS A 236 -15.94 1.84 22.72
CA HIS A 236 -16.07 3.20 22.17
C HIS A 236 -15.29 3.43 20.87
N LEU A 237 -14.53 2.44 20.39
CA LEU A 237 -13.75 2.59 19.15
C LEU A 237 -14.58 2.93 17.92
N TYR A 238 -15.87 2.56 17.90
CA TYR A 238 -16.77 2.87 16.79
C TYR A 238 -16.90 4.40 16.53
N LEU A 239 -16.66 5.25 17.54
CA LEU A 239 -16.68 6.70 17.36
C LEU A 239 -15.64 7.18 16.33
N THR A 240 -14.55 6.46 16.18
CA THR A 240 -13.51 6.79 15.19
C THR A 240 -13.97 6.55 13.75
N SER A 241 -15.07 5.84 13.53
CA SER A 241 -15.65 5.59 12.19
C SER A 241 -16.04 6.86 11.44
N VAL A 242 -16.36 7.94 12.17
CA VAL A 242 -16.64 9.26 11.59
C VAL A 242 -15.43 9.79 10.80
N PHE A 243 -14.23 9.63 11.33
CA PHE A 243 -13.01 10.07 10.64
C PHE A 243 -12.72 9.23 9.40
N VAL A 244 -13.00 7.92 9.46
CA VAL A 244 -12.86 7.04 8.29
C VAL A 244 -13.85 7.45 7.20
N LEU A 245 -15.11 7.69 7.55
CA LEU A 245 -16.12 8.19 6.62
C LEU A 245 -15.68 9.52 5.98
N LEU A 246 -15.27 10.50 6.79
CA LEU A 246 -14.79 11.79 6.29
C LEU A 246 -13.58 11.65 5.36
N GLY A 247 -12.63 10.78 5.69
CA GLY A 247 -11.47 10.49 4.86
C GLY A 247 -11.84 9.89 3.50
N LEU A 248 -12.75 8.91 3.49
CA LEU A 248 -13.26 8.33 2.25
C LEU A 248 -14.00 9.35 1.39
N LEU A 249 -14.90 10.15 1.98
CA LEU A 249 -15.64 11.21 1.28
C LEU A 249 -14.69 12.27 0.72
N ARG A 250 -13.69 12.72 1.51
CA ARG A 250 -12.70 13.68 1.03
C ARG A 250 -11.90 13.13 -0.13
N TYR A 251 -11.47 11.87 -0.06
CA TYR A 251 -10.73 11.25 -1.15
C TYR A 251 -11.57 11.10 -2.42
N ILE A 252 -12.86 10.74 -2.29
CA ILE A 252 -13.81 10.72 -3.41
C ILE A 252 -13.95 12.12 -4.02
N GLN A 253 -14.09 13.16 -3.19
CA GLN A 253 -14.17 14.55 -3.65
C GLN A 253 -12.92 14.93 -4.48
N ILE A 254 -11.71 14.67 -3.94
CA ILE A 254 -10.44 14.92 -4.65
C ILE A 254 -10.37 14.15 -5.97
N SER A 255 -10.85 12.91 -5.97
CA SER A 255 -10.84 12.06 -7.18
C SER A 255 -11.84 12.53 -8.22
N VAL A 256 -13.09 12.76 -7.81
CA VAL A 256 -14.21 12.98 -8.75
C VAL A 256 -14.36 14.46 -9.15
N VAL A 257 -14.24 15.36 -8.17
CA VAL A 257 -14.46 16.80 -8.39
C VAL A 257 -13.16 17.50 -8.78
N ASP A 258 -12.11 17.34 -7.95
CA ASP A 258 -10.84 18.06 -8.15
C ASP A 258 -9.95 17.42 -9.24
N LYS A 259 -10.22 16.15 -9.63
CA LYS A 259 -9.47 15.37 -10.62
C LYS A 259 -7.95 15.30 -10.33
N LYS A 260 -7.57 15.17 -9.05
CA LYS A 260 -6.19 15.21 -8.57
C LYS A 260 -5.77 13.97 -7.77
N SER A 261 -6.40 12.81 -8.00
CA SER A 261 -6.17 11.59 -7.21
C SER A 261 -5.04 10.68 -7.73
N GLY A 262 -4.27 11.12 -8.74
CA GLY A 262 -3.32 10.28 -9.50
C GLY A 262 -2.22 9.59 -8.68
N ASP A 263 -1.87 10.11 -7.51
CA ASP A 263 -0.96 9.45 -6.57
C ASP A 263 -1.50 9.61 -5.14
N PRO A 264 -2.03 8.51 -4.52
CA PRO A 264 -2.55 8.55 -3.16
C PRO A 264 -1.57 9.10 -2.13
N THR A 265 -0.27 8.81 -2.30
CA THR A 265 0.77 9.32 -1.39
C THR A 265 0.87 10.85 -1.49
N LYS A 266 0.77 11.40 -2.71
CA LYS A 266 0.79 12.86 -2.89
C LYS A 266 -0.45 13.51 -2.30
N VAL A 267 -1.63 12.91 -2.44
CA VAL A 267 -2.87 13.41 -1.81
C VAL A 267 -2.69 13.50 -0.30
N MET A 268 -2.19 12.44 0.34
CA MET A 268 -1.94 12.41 1.78
C MET A 268 -0.95 13.49 2.25
N ILE A 269 0.06 13.81 1.44
CA ILE A 269 1.10 14.78 1.81
C ILE A 269 0.67 16.23 1.53
N HIS A 270 -0.18 16.50 0.53
CA HIS A 270 -0.47 17.86 0.08
C HIS A 270 -1.87 18.36 0.47
N ASP A 271 -2.83 17.47 0.74
CA ASP A 271 -4.17 17.88 1.15
C ASP A 271 -4.25 18.08 2.67
N ARG A 272 -4.34 19.33 3.10
CA ARG A 272 -4.38 19.70 4.53
C ARG A 272 -5.59 19.14 5.26
N PHE A 273 -6.74 19.06 4.57
CA PHE A 273 -7.95 18.53 5.20
C PHE A 273 -7.83 17.02 5.41
N MET A 274 -7.26 16.28 4.45
CA MET A 274 -6.95 14.87 4.62
C MET A 274 -5.96 14.63 5.77
N GLN A 275 -4.92 15.46 5.88
CA GLN A 275 -3.94 15.39 6.97
C GLN A 275 -4.61 15.59 8.33
N LEU A 276 -5.50 16.56 8.45
CA LEU A 276 -6.25 16.82 9.69
C LEU A 276 -7.15 15.63 10.07
N ILE A 277 -7.84 15.03 9.09
CA ILE A 277 -8.69 13.84 9.33
C ILE A 277 -7.83 12.67 9.84
N VAL A 278 -6.71 12.39 9.19
CA VAL A 278 -5.82 11.29 9.57
C VAL A 278 -5.20 11.52 10.94
N LEU A 279 -4.77 12.75 11.22
CA LEU A 279 -4.24 13.12 12.53
C LEU A 279 -5.32 12.99 13.63
N ALA A 280 -6.52 13.51 13.39
CA ALA A 280 -7.63 13.42 14.32
C ALA A 280 -8.06 11.97 14.57
N PHE A 281 -8.08 11.13 13.52
CA PHE A 281 -8.30 9.70 13.64
C PHE A 281 -7.25 9.05 14.56
N GLY A 282 -5.97 9.29 14.29
CA GLY A 282 -4.88 8.72 15.09
C GLY A 282 -4.93 9.15 16.55
N LEU A 283 -5.15 10.44 16.81
CA LEU A 283 -5.27 10.98 18.17
C LEU A 283 -6.50 10.41 18.89
N ALA A 284 -7.66 10.36 18.23
CA ALA A 284 -8.87 9.80 18.82
C ALA A 284 -8.70 8.29 19.13
N PHE A 285 -8.11 7.53 18.22
CA PHE A 285 -7.82 6.12 18.41
C PHE A 285 -6.88 5.88 19.61
N LEU A 286 -5.76 6.59 19.66
CA LEU A 286 -4.80 6.50 20.77
C LEU A 286 -5.42 6.98 22.09
N PHE A 287 -6.20 8.05 22.07
CA PHE A 287 -6.88 8.55 23.26
C PHE A 287 -7.84 7.49 23.84
N ILE A 288 -8.65 6.87 22.99
CA ILE A 288 -9.59 5.83 23.42
C ILE A 288 -8.85 4.64 24.01
N ILE A 289 -7.76 4.18 23.40
CA ILE A 289 -7.03 2.99 23.84
C ILE A 289 -6.23 3.24 25.11
N TYR A 290 -5.53 4.39 25.22
CA TYR A 290 -4.56 4.61 26.30
C TYR A 290 -5.09 5.46 27.44
N VAL A 291 -6.03 6.36 27.19
CA VAL A 291 -6.55 7.30 28.19
C VAL A 291 -7.92 6.86 28.69
N PHE A 292 -8.85 6.55 27.78
CA PHE A 292 -10.22 6.22 28.17
C PHE A 292 -10.35 4.86 28.88
N LYS A 293 -9.46 3.90 28.58
CA LYS A 293 -9.34 2.63 29.27
C LYS A 293 -9.10 2.77 30.80
N ASN A 294 -8.41 3.85 31.22
CA ASN A 294 -8.03 4.06 32.63
C ASN A 294 -9.12 4.81 33.44
N ILE A 295 -10.25 5.16 32.81
CA ILE A 295 -11.35 5.91 33.45
C ILE A 295 -12.51 4.98 33.83
N GLN A 296 -12.51 3.73 33.35
CA GLN A 296 -13.43 2.65 33.74
C GLN A 296 -12.76 1.68 34.70
#